data_e3b56b967b0630a14232dc48e1270203
#
_entry.id   e3b56b967b0630a14232dc48e1270203
#
_cell.length_a   1.000
_cell.length_b   1.000
_cell.length_c   1.000
_cell.angle_alpha   90.00
_cell.angle_beta   90.00
_cell.angle_gamma   90.00
#
_symmetry.space_group_name_H-M   'P 1'
#
loop_
_entity.id
_entity.type
_entity.pdbx_description
1 polymer ?
#
loop_
_entity_poly.entity_id
_entity_poly.type
_entity_poly.pdbx_seq_one_letter_code
_entity_poly.pdbx_strand_id
1 'polypeptide(L)'
;MLKKKADQFLAPVLGRFHQIEISSGKGCFLYDVNQQAYLDFSAGIAVTSTGHCHPQVVQAIQQQAATLIHPCIAMGNYSSLVQCAERLVGLLKPEVYSVFFDQSGASAVEAALKLAKYITKKHKI
;
A
#
# COMPACT_ATOMS: atom_id res chain seq x y z
N MET A 1 -18.03 3.90 -20.87
CA MET A 1 -16.96 4.64 -21.56
C MET A 1 -15.57 4.25 -21.05
N LEU A 2 -15.39 4.11 -19.76
CA LEU A 2 -14.13 3.73 -19.11
C LEU A 2 -13.69 2.32 -19.49
N LYS A 3 -14.62 1.35 -19.56
CA LYS A 3 -14.33 -0.03 -19.99
C LYS A 3 -13.59 -0.10 -21.34
N LYS A 4 -14.08 0.60 -22.38
CA LYS A 4 -13.42 0.59 -23.69
C LYS A 4 -11.98 1.11 -23.62
N LYS A 5 -11.75 2.17 -22.83
CA LYS A 5 -10.41 2.70 -22.61
C LYS A 5 -9.53 1.72 -21.84
N ALA A 6 -10.08 1.07 -20.82
CA ALA A 6 -9.35 0.06 -20.06
C ALA A 6 -8.94 -1.13 -20.93
N ASP A 7 -9.83 -1.60 -21.81
CA ASP A 7 -9.53 -2.73 -22.72
C ASP A 7 -8.51 -2.33 -23.81
N GLN A 8 -8.44 -1.05 -24.16
CA GLN A 8 -7.47 -0.53 -25.13
C GLN A 8 -6.08 -0.28 -24.53
N PHE A 9 -6.01 0.22 -23.30
CA PHE A 9 -4.75 0.77 -22.74
C PHE A 9 -4.17 -0.06 -21.60
N LEU A 10 -4.93 -0.99 -20.99
CA LEU A 10 -4.42 -1.85 -19.95
C LEU A 10 -4.05 -3.22 -20.52
N ALA A 11 -2.94 -3.77 -20.04
CA ALA A 11 -2.49 -5.08 -20.46
C ALA A 11 -3.57 -6.15 -20.14
N PRO A 12 -3.85 -7.09 -21.06
CA PRO A 12 -4.91 -8.11 -20.88
C PRO A 12 -4.69 -9.03 -19.66
N VAL A 13 -3.46 -9.15 -19.19
CA VAL A 13 -3.11 -9.93 -18.00
C VAL A 13 -3.67 -9.32 -16.70
N LEU A 14 -4.05 -8.04 -16.70
CA LEU A 14 -4.70 -7.39 -15.57
C LEU A 14 -6.18 -7.83 -15.51
N GLY A 15 -6.42 -9.01 -14.92
CA GLY A 15 -7.74 -9.57 -14.74
C GLY A 15 -8.65 -8.65 -13.89
N ARG A 16 -9.91 -8.55 -14.29
CA ARG A 16 -10.95 -7.83 -13.56
C ARG A 16 -12.13 -8.76 -13.33
N PHE A 17 -12.47 -9.02 -12.08
CA PHE A 17 -13.59 -9.90 -11.73
C PHE A 17 -14.94 -9.27 -12.09
N HIS A 18 -15.03 -7.95 -12.02
CA HIS A 18 -16.24 -7.18 -12.32
C HIS A 18 -15.94 -6.03 -13.26
N GLN A 19 -16.96 -5.64 -14.03
CA GLN A 19 -16.84 -4.53 -14.99
C GLN A 19 -17.54 -3.26 -14.47
N ILE A 20 -17.50 -3.06 -13.17
CA ILE A 20 -18.05 -1.89 -12.51
C ILE A 20 -17.10 -0.71 -12.73
N GLU A 21 -17.63 0.43 -13.14
CA GLU A 21 -16.84 1.67 -13.29
C GLU A 21 -16.89 2.43 -11.96
N ILE A 22 -15.96 2.13 -11.04
CA ILE A 22 -15.88 2.76 -9.73
C ILE A 22 -15.45 4.21 -9.87
N SER A 23 -16.17 5.12 -9.20
CA SER A 23 -15.91 6.57 -9.19
C SER A 23 -15.41 7.10 -7.84
N SER A 24 -15.87 6.52 -6.73
CA SER A 24 -15.51 6.99 -5.40
C SER A 24 -15.67 5.91 -4.34
N GLY A 25 -15.19 6.18 -3.12
CA GLY A 25 -15.34 5.32 -1.97
C GLY A 25 -15.48 6.12 -0.67
N LYS A 26 -16.30 5.62 0.27
CA LYS A 26 -16.45 6.21 1.61
C LYS A 26 -16.77 5.14 2.64
N GLY A 27 -15.97 5.06 3.68
CA GLY A 27 -16.12 4.02 4.70
C GLY A 27 -16.04 2.62 4.08
N CYS A 28 -17.04 1.79 4.27
CA CYS A 28 -17.09 0.43 3.73
C CYS A 28 -17.75 0.35 2.34
N PHE A 29 -18.04 1.46 1.68
CA PHE A 29 -18.77 1.48 0.41
C PHE A 29 -17.92 2.04 -0.73
N LEU A 30 -18.06 1.40 -1.90
CA LEU A 30 -17.65 1.92 -3.19
C LEU A 30 -18.88 2.40 -3.95
N TYR A 31 -18.71 3.41 -4.78
CA TYR A 31 -19.77 3.98 -5.62
C TYR A 31 -19.32 3.97 -7.08
N ASP A 32 -20.19 3.54 -7.96
CA ASP A 32 -19.95 3.61 -9.38
C ASP A 32 -20.26 5.00 -9.96
N VAL A 33 -20.06 5.16 -11.26
CA VAL A 33 -20.33 6.41 -11.99
C VAL A 33 -21.81 6.83 -11.95
N ASN A 34 -22.73 5.91 -11.64
CA ASN A 34 -24.16 6.15 -11.50
C ASN A 34 -24.57 6.35 -10.02
N GLN A 35 -23.61 6.44 -9.11
CA GLN A 35 -23.81 6.54 -7.66
C GLN A 35 -24.47 5.29 -7.02
N GLN A 36 -24.43 4.15 -7.70
CA GLN A 36 -24.84 2.90 -7.10
C GLN A 36 -23.81 2.48 -6.05
N ALA A 37 -24.29 2.20 -4.83
CA ALA A 37 -23.45 1.79 -3.72
C ALA A 37 -23.19 0.27 -3.74
N TYR A 38 -21.96 -0.11 -3.49
CA TYR A 38 -21.52 -1.49 -3.32
C TYR A 38 -20.77 -1.62 -2.00
N LEU A 39 -21.17 -2.58 -1.17
CA LEU A 39 -20.46 -2.88 0.08
C LEU A 39 -19.14 -3.60 -0.27
N ASP A 40 -18.01 -3.00 0.10
CA ASP A 40 -16.68 -3.50 -0.22
C ASP A 40 -16.13 -4.39 0.89
N PHE A 41 -16.26 -5.69 0.74
CA PHE A 41 -15.62 -6.69 1.59
C PHE A 41 -14.16 -6.98 1.23
N SER A 42 -13.70 -6.54 0.07
CA SER A 42 -12.33 -6.78 -0.37
C SER A 42 -11.33 -5.78 0.22
N ALA A 43 -11.80 -4.56 0.50
CA ALA A 43 -11.00 -3.45 1.03
C ALA A 43 -9.65 -3.27 0.28
N GLY A 44 -9.67 -3.46 -1.06
CA GLY A 44 -8.44 -3.42 -1.87
C GLY A 44 -7.44 -4.53 -1.50
N ILE A 45 -7.93 -5.71 -1.14
CA ILE A 45 -7.18 -6.85 -0.59
C ILE A 45 -6.53 -6.43 0.75
N ALA A 46 -7.40 -6.00 1.70
CA ALA A 46 -7.05 -5.56 3.05
C ALA A 46 -6.16 -4.30 3.14
N VAL A 47 -6.12 -3.50 2.09
CA VAL A 47 -5.33 -2.24 2.05
C VAL A 47 -6.06 -1.10 2.76
N THR A 48 -7.37 -0.95 2.54
CA THR A 48 -8.17 0.13 3.11
C THR A 48 -8.84 -0.28 4.43
N SER A 49 -8.05 -0.81 5.38
CA SER A 49 -8.55 -1.35 6.65
C SER A 49 -9.24 -0.30 7.55
N THR A 50 -8.96 0.99 7.34
CA THR A 50 -9.64 2.12 8.02
C THR A 50 -10.91 2.56 7.31
N GLY A 51 -11.25 1.92 6.20
CA GLY A 51 -12.28 2.34 5.26
C GLY A 51 -11.78 3.33 4.21
N HIS A 52 -12.53 3.44 3.11
CA HIS A 52 -12.24 4.37 2.02
C HIS A 52 -12.31 5.82 2.51
N CYS A 53 -11.31 6.61 2.15
CA CYS A 53 -11.25 8.04 2.42
C CYS A 53 -11.43 8.39 3.91
N HIS A 54 -10.82 7.62 4.82
CA HIS A 54 -10.88 7.93 6.25
C HIS A 54 -10.33 9.35 6.50
N PRO A 55 -11.09 10.23 7.18
CA PRO A 55 -10.75 11.66 7.25
C PRO A 55 -9.35 11.95 7.80
N GLN A 56 -8.95 11.27 8.86
CA GLN A 56 -7.61 11.45 9.45
C GLN A 56 -6.49 10.98 8.51
N VAL A 57 -6.70 9.89 7.76
CA VAL A 57 -5.72 9.39 6.79
C VAL A 57 -5.58 10.37 5.63
N VAL A 58 -6.71 10.84 5.08
CA VAL A 58 -6.71 11.84 4.00
C VAL A 58 -6.01 13.12 4.45
N GLN A 59 -6.32 13.62 5.65
CA GLN A 59 -5.67 14.82 6.20
C GLN A 59 -4.16 14.63 6.36
N ALA A 60 -3.72 13.50 6.90
CA ALA A 60 -2.28 13.21 7.05
C ALA A 60 -1.56 13.16 5.70
N ILE A 61 -2.16 12.53 4.68
CA ILE A 61 -1.62 12.48 3.32
C ILE A 61 -1.49 13.89 2.74
N GLN A 62 -2.55 14.72 2.84
CA GLN A 62 -2.56 16.08 2.33
C GLN A 62 -1.48 16.96 3.00
N GLN A 63 -1.36 16.88 4.31
CA GLN A 63 -0.35 17.62 5.08
C GLN A 63 1.07 17.19 4.70
N GLN A 64 1.32 15.89 4.64
CA GLN A 64 2.64 15.36 4.28
C GLN A 64 2.99 15.72 2.84
N ALA A 65 2.06 15.56 1.89
CA ALA A 65 2.28 15.88 0.48
C ALA A 65 2.60 17.38 0.26
N ALA A 66 1.98 18.27 1.04
CA ALA A 66 2.27 19.70 1.00
C ALA A 66 3.63 20.06 1.62
N THR A 67 4.18 19.19 2.48
CA THR A 67 5.44 19.44 3.18
C THR A 67 6.63 18.80 2.47
N LEU A 68 6.52 17.52 2.14
CA LEU A 68 7.59 16.73 1.54
C LEU A 68 7.04 15.46 0.91
N ILE A 69 7.25 15.28 -0.38
CA ILE A 69 6.80 14.08 -1.12
C ILE A 69 7.83 12.95 -0.98
N HIS A 70 9.06 13.16 -1.46
CA HIS A 70 10.08 12.12 -1.46
C HIS A 70 11.49 12.69 -1.53
N PRO A 71 12.29 12.64 -0.44
CA PRO A 71 13.65 13.17 -0.44
C PRO A 71 14.73 12.16 -0.84
N CYS A 72 14.39 10.90 -1.06
CA CYS A 72 15.32 9.76 -1.10
C CYS A 72 16.11 9.57 0.21
N ILE A 73 16.04 8.38 0.80
CA ILE A 73 16.68 8.09 2.10
C ILE A 73 18.21 8.21 2.05
N ALA A 74 18.82 8.01 0.89
CA ALA A 74 20.26 8.18 0.70
C ALA A 74 20.72 9.64 0.88
N MET A 75 19.81 10.60 0.76
CA MET A 75 20.10 12.02 0.96
C MET A 75 19.96 12.47 2.42
N GLY A 76 19.24 11.71 3.24
CA GLY A 76 19.06 12.05 4.65
C GLY A 76 17.84 11.41 5.29
N ASN A 77 17.77 11.50 6.61
CA ASN A 77 16.64 11.02 7.38
C ASN A 77 15.48 12.02 7.32
N TYR A 78 14.26 11.52 7.27
CA TYR A 78 13.06 12.36 7.32
C TYR A 78 12.01 11.78 8.27
N SER A 79 11.28 12.69 8.88
CA SER A 79 10.44 12.44 10.04
C SER A 79 9.41 11.33 9.84
N SER A 80 8.66 11.35 8.75
CA SER A 80 7.59 10.38 8.51
C SER A 80 8.10 8.93 8.39
N LEU A 81 9.27 8.73 7.79
CA LEU A 81 9.89 7.40 7.70
C LEU A 81 10.33 6.89 9.06
N VAL A 82 11.08 7.73 9.81
CA VAL A 82 11.62 7.35 11.13
C VAL A 82 10.50 7.08 12.12
N GLN A 83 9.48 7.93 12.17
CA GLN A 83 8.32 7.73 13.04
C GLN A 83 7.52 6.47 12.69
N CYS A 84 7.39 6.14 11.40
CA CYS A 84 6.75 4.91 10.98
C CYS A 84 7.54 3.68 11.47
N ALA A 85 8.86 3.68 11.29
CA ALA A 85 9.73 2.60 11.78
C ALA A 85 9.64 2.44 13.30
N GLU A 86 9.72 3.54 14.04
CA GLU A 86 9.60 3.56 15.51
C GLU A 86 8.28 2.95 15.98
N ARG A 87 7.17 3.34 15.39
CA ARG A 87 5.85 2.79 15.73
C ARG A 87 5.74 1.31 15.40
N LEU A 88 6.27 0.86 14.26
CA LEU A 88 6.25 -0.54 13.88
C LEU A 88 7.08 -1.40 14.84
N VAL A 89 8.28 -0.95 15.20
CA VAL A 89 9.13 -1.63 16.19
C VAL A 89 8.42 -1.69 17.55
N GLY A 90 7.78 -0.61 17.97
CA GLY A 90 7.05 -0.53 19.24
C GLY A 90 5.81 -1.44 19.33
N LEU A 91 5.25 -1.87 18.19
CA LEU A 91 4.14 -2.82 18.13
C LEU A 91 4.58 -4.29 18.10
N LEU A 92 5.85 -4.54 17.82
CA LEU A 92 6.42 -5.87 17.71
C LEU A 92 7.07 -6.30 19.04
N LYS A 93 7.56 -7.54 19.08
CA LYS A 93 8.27 -8.05 20.24
C LYS A 93 9.59 -7.32 20.47
N PRO A 94 10.12 -7.32 21.72
CA PRO A 94 11.38 -6.61 22.05
C PRO A 94 12.61 -7.04 21.25
N GLU A 95 12.56 -8.20 20.60
CA GLU A 95 13.66 -8.73 19.79
C GLU A 95 13.75 -8.12 18.39
N VAL A 96 12.76 -7.30 17.98
CA VAL A 96 12.76 -6.59 16.68
C VAL A 96 13.43 -5.23 16.86
N TYR A 97 14.56 -5.03 16.20
CA TYR A 97 15.38 -3.83 16.40
C TYR A 97 15.29 -2.81 15.25
N SER A 98 14.85 -3.24 14.05
CA SER A 98 14.81 -2.36 12.89
C SER A 98 13.79 -2.80 11.85
N VAL A 99 13.41 -1.86 10.99
CA VAL A 99 12.50 -2.07 9.86
C VAL A 99 13.22 -1.76 8.56
N PHE A 100 13.10 -2.64 7.60
CA PHE A 100 13.50 -2.41 6.22
C PHE A 100 12.25 -2.15 5.38
N PHE A 101 12.17 -0.97 4.77
CA PHE A 101 11.08 -0.59 3.88
C PHE A 101 11.42 -0.89 2.43
N ASP A 102 10.44 -1.40 1.67
CA ASP A 102 10.56 -1.65 0.24
C ASP A 102 9.29 -1.22 -0.49
N GLN A 103 9.32 -1.27 -1.82
CA GLN A 103 8.27 -0.75 -2.71
C GLN A 103 7.03 -1.64 -2.78
N SER A 104 7.17 -2.93 -2.51
CA SER A 104 6.09 -3.90 -2.60
C SER A 104 6.31 -5.10 -1.68
N GLY A 105 5.25 -5.86 -1.39
CA GLY A 105 5.37 -7.12 -0.67
C GLY A 105 6.29 -8.12 -1.37
N ALA A 106 6.27 -8.17 -2.69
CA ALA A 106 7.14 -9.07 -3.47
C ALA A 106 8.62 -8.72 -3.27
N SER A 107 9.00 -7.46 -3.39
CA SER A 107 10.38 -7.02 -3.18
C SER A 107 10.81 -7.17 -1.71
N ALA A 108 9.93 -6.92 -0.76
CA ALA A 108 10.22 -7.14 0.67
C ALA A 108 10.47 -8.63 0.98
N VAL A 109 9.68 -9.54 0.42
CA VAL A 109 9.90 -11.00 0.54
C VAL A 109 11.21 -11.39 -0.13
N GLU A 110 11.51 -10.90 -1.31
CA GLU A 110 12.79 -11.16 -1.98
C GLU A 110 13.99 -10.69 -1.15
N ALA A 111 13.90 -9.51 -0.54
CA ALA A 111 14.92 -9.01 0.38
C ALA A 111 15.09 -9.92 1.59
N ALA A 112 14.00 -10.38 2.20
CA ALA A 112 14.02 -11.32 3.33
C ALA A 112 14.67 -12.66 2.95
N LEU A 113 14.34 -13.20 1.78
CA LEU A 113 14.94 -14.45 1.27
C LEU A 113 16.45 -14.29 1.00
N LYS A 114 16.87 -13.17 0.42
CA LYS A 114 18.28 -12.85 0.21
C LYS A 114 19.02 -12.74 1.55
N LEU A 115 18.45 -12.06 2.52
CA LEU A 115 19.01 -11.92 3.86
C LEU A 115 19.14 -13.28 4.56
N ALA A 116 18.09 -14.11 4.51
CA ALA A 116 18.11 -15.44 5.09
C ALA A 116 19.22 -16.31 4.48
N LYS A 117 19.37 -16.32 3.15
CA LYS A 117 20.46 -17.03 2.46
C LYS A 117 21.83 -16.49 2.84
N TYR A 118 21.96 -15.18 2.92
CA TYR A 118 23.24 -14.55 3.28
C TYR A 118 23.70 -14.94 4.69
N ILE A 119 22.77 -14.93 5.66
CA ILE A 119 23.08 -15.26 7.06
C ILE A 119 23.32 -16.77 7.23
N THR A 120 22.43 -17.60 6.71
CA THR A 120 22.48 -19.04 6.92
C THR A 120 23.47 -19.77 6.04
N LYS A 121 23.93 -19.15 4.95
CA LYS A 121 24.75 -19.74 3.87
C LYS A 121 24.10 -20.96 3.22
N LYS A 122 22.79 -21.15 3.36
CA LYS A 122 22.03 -22.24 2.73
C LYS A 122 21.47 -21.80 1.39
N HIS A 123 21.46 -22.72 0.41
CA HIS A 123 20.92 -22.46 -0.92
C HIS A 123 19.44 -22.78 -1.05
N LYS A 124 18.94 -23.69 -0.22
CA LYS A 124 17.50 -24.07 -0.16
C LYS A 124 16.81 -23.32 0.98
N ILE A 125 15.59 -22.88 0.72
CA ILE A 125 14.68 -22.24 1.65
C ILE A 125 13.50 -23.16 1.85
#